data_94cc3fc07d95b4b17f83a1b467d04c0b
#
_entry.id   94cc3fc07d95b4b17f83a1b467d04c0b
#
_cell.length_a   1.000
_cell.length_b   1.000
_cell.length_c   1.000
_cell.angle_alpha   90.00
_cell.angle_beta   90.00
_cell.angle_gamma   90.00
#
_symmetry.space_group_name_H-M   'P 1'
#
loop_
_entity.id
_entity.type
_entity.pdbx_description
1 polymer ?
#
loop_
_entity_poly.entity_id
_entity_poly.type
_entity_poly.pdbx_seq_one_letter_code
_entity_poly.pdbx_strand_id
1 'polypeptide(L)'
;MKIHQVHKLVVHNVVNFAEKCLYSPSNQNVMYKPFVYGTSVSGENFTDRVNETTRIKKNFSSGINTILISPRRLGKTSLVKKVISELDGKDPVIVFMDIYDCRSAHDFYLRYSQAILKALSSTAERLMENAKEFLGRLAPRISITPDLTSEYSLSIGVTPKDIDPEEMLNLPERIAEKKGLHIVVCIDEFQQIGEFSDSLTFQKRLRGVWQHQQRTSYCLFGSKKHMMEIIFHS
;
A
#
# COMPACT_ATOMS: atom_id res chain seq x y z
N MET A 1 -15.15 14.79 -19.23
CA MET A 1 -13.84 14.11 -19.07
C MET A 1 -13.20 14.65 -17.80
N LYS A 2 -13.46 13.99 -16.65
CA LYS A 2 -12.90 14.42 -15.36
C LYS A 2 -11.53 13.75 -15.20
N ILE A 3 -10.48 14.55 -15.38
CA ILE A 3 -9.11 14.15 -15.02
C ILE A 3 -9.11 13.96 -13.49
N HIS A 4 -8.97 12.72 -13.05
CA HIS A 4 -8.80 12.44 -11.62
C HIS A 4 -7.51 13.11 -11.18
N GLN A 5 -7.64 14.13 -10.34
CA GLN A 5 -6.50 14.87 -9.80
C GLN A 5 -5.65 13.93 -8.95
N VAL A 6 -4.45 13.65 -9.42
CA VAL A 6 -3.41 13.00 -8.61
C VAL A 6 -2.87 14.08 -7.66
N HIS A 7 -3.32 14.05 -6.41
CA HIS A 7 -2.77 14.96 -5.40
C HIS A 7 -1.40 14.45 -4.92
N LYS A 8 -0.36 15.12 -5.39
CA LYS A 8 1.00 14.90 -4.93
C LYS A 8 1.15 15.47 -3.52
N LEU A 9 1.28 14.61 -2.53
CA LEU A 9 1.65 15.02 -1.17
C LEU A 9 3.18 14.94 -1.05
N VAL A 10 3.85 16.05 -1.37
CA VAL A 10 5.28 16.19 -1.09
C VAL A 10 5.38 16.68 0.36
N VAL A 11 5.78 15.80 1.26
CA VAL A 11 6.07 16.19 2.65
C VAL A 11 7.41 16.92 2.66
N HIS A 12 7.39 18.24 2.40
CA HIS A 12 8.50 19.13 2.66
C HIS A 12 8.33 19.68 4.08
N ASN A 13 8.72 18.92 5.06
CA ASN A 13 9.08 19.46 6.37
C ASN A 13 10.29 18.68 6.88
N VAL A 14 11.45 19.15 6.48
CA VAL A 14 12.65 18.96 7.28
C VAL A 14 12.46 19.87 8.49
N VAL A 15 11.75 19.40 9.49
CA VAL A 15 11.80 20.01 10.82
C VAL A 15 13.17 19.66 11.35
N ASN A 16 14.04 20.65 11.43
CA ASN A 16 15.33 20.58 12.10
C ASN A 16 15.06 20.27 13.57
N PHE A 17 15.07 19.00 13.95
CA PHE A 17 14.86 18.52 15.33
C PHE A 17 16.03 18.85 16.27
N ALA A 18 17.06 19.55 15.79
CA ALA A 18 18.23 19.90 16.62
C ALA A 18 17.99 21.08 17.60
N GLU A 19 16.91 21.83 17.48
CA GLU A 19 16.77 23.09 18.25
C GLU A 19 15.65 23.14 19.30
N LYS A 20 14.96 22.04 19.60
CA LYS A 20 13.91 22.02 20.66
C LYS A 20 14.11 20.96 21.75
N CYS A 21 15.33 20.59 22.03
CA CYS A 21 15.65 19.94 23.30
C CYS A 21 16.17 20.98 24.30
N LEU A 22 15.33 21.91 24.72
CA LEU A 22 15.59 22.68 25.93
C LEU A 22 15.18 21.87 27.16
N TYR A 23 16.19 21.46 27.88
CA TYR A 23 16.22 20.81 29.17
C TYR A 23 15.26 21.48 30.15
N SER A 24 14.34 20.72 30.74
CA SER A 24 13.74 21.07 32.02
C SER A 24 14.14 19.98 33.04
N PRO A 25 14.89 20.33 34.09
CA PRO A 25 15.33 19.37 35.09
C PRO A 25 14.34 19.33 36.24
N SER A 26 13.48 18.31 36.28
CA SER A 26 12.98 17.79 37.55
C SER A 26 12.18 16.50 37.40
N ASN A 27 12.66 15.52 38.14
CA ASN A 27 12.06 14.26 38.61
C ASN A 27 12.39 12.97 37.84
N GLN A 28 13.19 12.26 38.54
CA GLN A 28 13.56 10.87 38.76
C GLN A 28 12.78 9.76 38.05
N ASN A 29 13.57 8.87 37.38
CA ASN A 29 13.39 7.42 37.24
C ASN A 29 12.18 6.89 36.44
N VAL A 30 12.13 7.14 35.15
CA VAL A 30 11.82 6.11 34.15
C VAL A 30 12.70 6.41 32.94
N MET A 31 13.53 5.45 32.55
CA MET A 31 14.35 5.56 31.35
C MET A 31 13.45 5.45 30.13
N TYR A 32 12.74 6.54 29.84
CA TYR A 32 11.92 6.68 28.65
C TYR A 32 12.87 6.70 27.46
N LYS A 33 12.89 5.65 26.65
CA LYS A 33 13.55 5.70 25.33
C LYS A 33 12.69 6.54 24.41
N PRO A 34 12.98 7.83 24.19
CA PRO A 34 12.09 8.75 23.48
C PRO A 34 11.97 8.44 21.99
N PHE A 35 12.80 7.53 21.46
CA PHE A 35 12.83 7.19 20.04
C PHE A 35 13.01 5.69 19.82
N VAL A 36 12.11 5.10 19.05
CA VAL A 36 12.21 3.74 18.53
C VAL A 36 12.82 3.78 17.15
N TYR A 37 13.98 3.12 16.98
CA TYR A 37 14.70 3.05 15.71
C TYR A 37 14.52 1.67 15.07
N GLY A 38 14.41 1.64 13.71
CA GLY A 38 14.47 0.40 12.92
C GLY A 38 13.16 -0.37 12.79
N THR A 39 12.09 0.07 13.45
CA THR A 39 10.75 -0.52 13.34
C THR A 39 9.69 0.52 13.02
N SER A 40 8.53 0.09 12.50
CA SER A 40 7.38 0.98 12.34
C SER A 40 6.88 1.42 13.70
N VAL A 41 6.75 2.73 13.90
CA VAL A 41 6.24 3.31 15.15
C VAL A 41 4.72 3.37 15.11
N SER A 42 4.05 2.92 16.18
CA SER A 42 2.60 2.92 16.33
C SER A 42 2.18 3.41 17.71
N GLY A 43 0.93 3.83 17.86
CA GLY A 43 0.36 4.26 19.14
C GLY A 43 1.01 5.51 19.71
N GLU A 44 1.29 5.50 21.02
CA GLU A 44 1.84 6.63 21.80
C GLU A 44 3.22 7.11 21.33
N ASN A 45 3.97 6.25 20.63
CA ASN A 45 5.29 6.59 20.09
C ASN A 45 5.21 7.34 18.74
N PHE A 46 4.00 7.59 18.23
CA PHE A 46 3.80 8.31 16.96
C PHE A 46 3.71 9.82 17.22
N THR A 47 4.76 10.56 16.86
CA THR A 47 4.84 12.00 17.10
C THR A 47 4.12 12.78 15.99
N ASP A 48 3.17 13.59 16.38
CA ASP A 48 2.57 14.77 15.77
C ASP A 48 2.60 14.90 14.23
N ARG A 49 1.74 14.12 13.54
CA ARG A 49 1.42 14.29 12.12
C ARG A 49 -0.09 14.33 11.89
N VAL A 50 -0.79 15.05 12.73
CA VAL A 50 -2.26 15.13 12.72
C VAL A 50 -2.78 15.64 11.37
N ASN A 51 -2.15 16.67 10.82
CA ASN A 51 -2.57 17.27 9.55
C ASN A 51 -2.41 16.30 8.38
N GLU A 52 -1.26 15.59 8.32
CA GLU A 52 -1.00 14.61 7.27
C GLU A 52 -1.93 13.40 7.40
N THR A 53 -2.12 12.90 8.63
CA THR A 53 -3.07 11.81 8.92
C THR A 53 -4.47 12.17 8.46
N THR A 54 -4.96 13.36 8.85
CA THR A 54 -6.29 13.86 8.46
C THR A 54 -6.44 13.99 6.95
N ARG A 55 -5.41 14.50 6.27
CA ARG A 55 -5.42 14.65 4.82
C ARG A 55 -5.43 13.30 4.10
N ILE A 56 -4.63 12.34 4.55
CA ILE A 56 -4.60 11.00 3.94
C ILE A 56 -5.95 10.30 4.16
N LYS A 57 -6.53 10.36 5.35
CA LYS A 57 -7.88 9.83 5.63
C LYS A 57 -8.93 10.42 4.68
N LYS A 58 -8.93 11.74 4.52
CA LYS A 58 -9.85 12.41 3.60
C LYS A 58 -9.66 11.92 2.16
N ASN A 59 -8.41 11.78 1.71
CA ASN A 59 -8.13 11.28 0.37
C ASN A 59 -8.65 9.84 0.19
N PHE A 60 -8.42 8.97 1.17
CA PHE A 60 -8.88 7.58 1.14
C PHE A 60 -10.41 7.52 1.07
N SER A 61 -11.11 8.23 1.96
CA SER A 61 -12.58 8.28 1.97
C SER A 61 -13.18 8.90 0.71
N SER A 62 -12.42 9.72 -0.01
CA SER A 62 -12.87 10.39 -1.25
C SER A 62 -12.41 9.68 -2.52
N GLY A 63 -11.77 8.52 -2.43
CA GLY A 63 -11.25 7.79 -3.60
C GLY A 63 -10.15 8.54 -4.37
N ILE A 64 -9.36 9.38 -3.68
CA ILE A 64 -8.34 10.21 -4.32
C ILE A 64 -6.99 9.50 -4.29
N ASN A 65 -6.41 9.29 -5.47
CA ASN A 65 -5.07 8.76 -5.59
C ASN A 65 -4.05 9.66 -4.89
N THR A 66 -3.20 9.06 -4.06
CA THR A 66 -2.26 9.76 -3.19
C THR A 66 -0.84 9.28 -3.44
N ILE A 67 0.11 10.20 -3.54
CA ILE A 67 1.54 9.88 -3.66
C ILE A 67 2.28 10.52 -2.49
N LEU A 68 3.00 9.70 -1.70
CA LEU A 68 3.81 10.15 -0.59
C LEU A 68 5.30 9.96 -0.90
N ILE A 69 6.01 11.05 -1.05
CA ILE A 69 7.44 11.04 -1.31
C ILE A 69 8.14 11.72 -0.13
N SER A 70 8.97 10.98 0.58
CA SER A 70 9.86 11.56 1.60
C SER A 70 11.09 10.68 1.79
N PRO A 71 12.20 11.21 2.29
CA PRO A 71 13.40 10.43 2.59
C PRO A 71 13.14 9.21 3.47
N ARG A 72 14.08 8.25 3.46
CA ARG A 72 14.03 7.09 4.36
C ARG A 72 13.96 7.52 5.82
N ARG A 73 13.37 6.69 6.66
CA ARG A 73 13.28 6.87 8.13
C ARG A 73 12.43 8.07 8.58
N LEU A 74 11.70 8.73 7.70
CA LEU A 74 10.73 9.77 8.09
C LEU A 74 9.32 9.24 8.36
N GLY A 75 9.18 7.96 8.68
CA GLY A 75 7.93 7.38 9.19
C GLY A 75 6.76 7.32 8.19
N LYS A 76 7.00 7.24 6.86
CA LYS A 76 5.94 7.09 5.84
C LYS A 76 5.07 5.89 6.10
N THR A 77 5.70 4.71 6.23
CA THR A 77 5.03 3.45 6.49
C THR A 77 4.22 3.49 7.79
N SER A 78 4.81 4.09 8.85
CA SER A 78 4.11 4.27 10.14
C SER A 78 2.91 5.19 10.02
N LEU A 79 3.02 6.27 9.23
CA LEU A 79 1.91 7.21 8.97
C LEU A 79 0.77 6.51 8.24
N VAL A 80 1.07 5.77 7.16
CA VAL A 80 0.05 5.03 6.40
C VAL A 80 -0.59 3.95 7.27
N LYS A 81 0.20 3.16 8.02
CA LYS A 81 -0.33 2.13 8.93
C LYS A 81 -1.21 2.72 10.04
N LYS A 82 -0.88 3.90 10.57
CA LYS A 82 -1.75 4.61 11.51
C LYS A 82 -3.09 4.98 10.87
N VAL A 83 -3.07 5.53 9.66
CA VAL A 83 -4.30 5.83 8.92
C VAL A 83 -5.14 4.57 8.70
N ILE A 84 -4.50 3.46 8.31
CA ILE A 84 -5.17 2.17 8.13
C ILE A 84 -5.84 1.73 9.41
N SER A 85 -5.13 1.71 10.54
CA SER A 85 -5.69 1.27 11.84
C SER A 85 -6.87 2.15 12.32
N GLU A 86 -6.89 3.42 11.93
CA GLU A 86 -7.98 4.34 12.31
C GLU A 86 -9.21 4.26 11.37
N LEU A 87 -9.05 3.64 10.19
CA LEU A 87 -10.12 3.41 9.20
C LEU A 87 -10.55 1.94 9.14
N ASP A 88 -9.88 1.04 9.87
CA ASP A 88 -10.13 -0.40 9.83
C ASP A 88 -11.62 -0.73 10.13
N GLY A 89 -12.16 -1.68 9.34
CA GLY A 89 -13.57 -2.09 9.39
C GLY A 89 -14.56 -1.10 8.79
N LYS A 90 -14.11 -0.04 8.13
CA LYS A 90 -14.93 0.98 7.47
C LYS A 90 -14.79 0.91 5.95
N ASP A 91 -15.74 1.54 5.24
CA ASP A 91 -15.55 1.86 3.82
C ASP A 91 -14.63 3.11 3.72
N PRO A 92 -13.54 3.08 2.94
CA PRO A 92 -13.09 2.04 2.01
C PRO A 92 -12.36 0.86 2.69
N VAL A 93 -12.36 -0.29 2.01
CA VAL A 93 -11.48 -1.42 2.36
C VAL A 93 -10.05 -1.06 1.96
N ILE A 94 -9.11 -1.20 2.89
CA ILE A 94 -7.72 -0.83 2.66
C ILE A 94 -6.86 -2.07 2.49
N VAL A 95 -6.16 -2.14 1.37
CA VAL A 95 -5.18 -3.17 1.05
C VAL A 95 -3.79 -2.58 1.24
N PHE A 96 -2.93 -3.25 2.01
CA PHE A 96 -1.54 -2.84 2.19
C PHE A 96 -0.60 -3.89 1.62
N MET A 97 0.38 -3.46 0.84
CA MET A 97 1.46 -4.31 0.34
C MET A 97 2.79 -3.56 0.30
N ASP A 98 3.86 -4.28 0.54
CA ASP A 98 5.24 -3.82 0.38
C ASP A 98 5.85 -4.58 -0.80
N ILE A 99 6.43 -3.86 -1.75
CA ILE A 99 7.01 -4.44 -2.96
C ILE A 99 8.54 -4.41 -2.99
N TYR A 100 9.17 -4.17 -1.84
CA TYR A 100 10.63 -4.09 -1.74
C TYR A 100 11.34 -5.31 -2.35
N ASP A 101 10.79 -6.51 -2.13
CA ASP A 101 11.39 -7.78 -2.61
C ASP A 101 10.96 -8.16 -4.03
N CYS A 102 10.04 -7.42 -4.66
CA CYS A 102 9.62 -7.70 -6.03
C CYS A 102 10.76 -7.40 -7.01
N ARG A 103 11.11 -8.38 -7.83
CA ARG A 103 12.19 -8.28 -8.83
C ARG A 103 11.67 -8.18 -10.25
N SER A 104 10.40 -8.47 -10.45
CA SER A 104 9.76 -8.53 -11.76
C SER A 104 8.29 -8.10 -11.71
N ALA A 105 7.72 -7.78 -12.88
CA ALA A 105 6.29 -7.57 -13.02
C ALA A 105 5.48 -8.81 -12.56
N HIS A 106 6.02 -10.01 -12.78
CA HIS A 106 5.39 -11.24 -12.33
C HIS A 106 5.26 -11.29 -10.80
N ASP A 107 6.35 -11.00 -10.05
CA ASP A 107 6.31 -10.97 -8.59
C ASP A 107 5.31 -9.94 -8.09
N PHE A 108 5.26 -8.77 -8.78
CA PHE A 108 4.29 -7.73 -8.48
C PHE A 108 2.85 -8.24 -8.63
N TYR A 109 2.50 -8.87 -9.76
CA TYR A 109 1.13 -9.35 -9.98
C TYR A 109 0.71 -10.39 -8.93
N LEU A 110 1.60 -11.30 -8.57
CA LEU A 110 1.32 -12.29 -7.53
C LEU A 110 1.08 -11.63 -6.18
N ARG A 111 2.00 -10.77 -5.73
CA ARG A 111 1.89 -10.08 -4.44
C ARG A 111 0.65 -9.17 -4.39
N TYR A 112 0.37 -8.47 -5.48
CA TYR A 112 -0.80 -7.62 -5.62
C TYR A 112 -2.10 -8.39 -5.44
N SER A 113 -2.26 -9.49 -6.16
CA SER A 113 -3.46 -10.33 -6.06
C SER A 113 -3.61 -10.97 -4.69
N GLN A 114 -2.51 -11.46 -4.12
CA GLN A 114 -2.50 -12.03 -2.76
C GLN A 114 -2.95 -11.00 -1.71
N ALA A 115 -2.40 -9.79 -1.76
CA ALA A 115 -2.75 -8.73 -0.82
C ALA A 115 -4.24 -8.34 -0.91
N ILE A 116 -4.77 -8.21 -2.13
CA ILE A 116 -6.17 -7.87 -2.37
C ILE A 116 -7.09 -8.97 -1.85
N LEU A 117 -6.85 -10.22 -2.23
CA LEU A 117 -7.67 -11.35 -1.79
C LEU A 117 -7.63 -11.50 -0.27
N LYS A 118 -6.45 -11.35 0.36
CA LYS A 118 -6.29 -11.43 1.82
C LYS A 118 -7.09 -10.33 2.53
N ALA A 119 -7.00 -9.08 2.08
CA ALA A 119 -7.69 -7.96 2.70
C ALA A 119 -9.22 -8.07 2.61
N LEU A 120 -9.74 -8.79 1.62
CA LEU A 120 -11.17 -8.96 1.38
C LEU A 120 -11.73 -10.26 1.94
N SER A 121 -10.92 -11.04 2.67
CA SER A 121 -11.28 -12.37 3.15
C SER A 121 -10.94 -12.50 4.63
N SER A 122 -11.95 -12.69 5.45
CA SER A 122 -11.79 -12.87 6.89
C SER A 122 -11.48 -14.32 7.30
N THR A 123 -11.70 -15.28 6.41
CA THR A 123 -11.44 -16.72 6.64
C THR A 123 -10.79 -17.37 5.42
N ALA A 124 -10.18 -18.55 5.61
CA ALA A 124 -9.58 -19.32 4.53
C ALA A 124 -10.61 -19.74 3.47
N GLU A 125 -11.81 -20.10 3.91
CA GLU A 125 -12.90 -20.49 3.00
C GLU A 125 -13.29 -19.32 2.09
N ARG A 126 -13.50 -18.13 2.65
CA ARG A 126 -13.80 -16.91 1.88
C ARG A 126 -12.66 -16.51 0.97
N LEU A 127 -11.41 -16.71 1.39
CA LEU A 127 -10.26 -16.47 0.57
C LEU A 127 -10.26 -17.39 -0.67
N MET A 128 -10.56 -18.67 -0.47
CA MET A 128 -10.66 -19.64 -1.57
C MET A 128 -11.85 -19.34 -2.48
N GLU A 129 -13.01 -18.97 -1.93
CA GLU A 129 -14.18 -18.55 -2.70
C GLU A 129 -13.88 -17.34 -3.58
N ASN A 130 -13.35 -16.28 -2.99
CA ASN A 130 -12.93 -15.08 -3.72
C ASN A 130 -11.89 -15.41 -4.80
N ALA A 131 -10.92 -16.26 -4.48
CA ALA A 131 -9.89 -16.66 -5.44
C ALA A 131 -10.51 -17.44 -6.64
N LYS A 132 -11.41 -18.38 -6.39
CA LYS A 132 -12.14 -19.11 -7.46
C LYS A 132 -13.00 -18.17 -8.30
N GLU A 133 -13.70 -17.25 -7.66
CA GLU A 133 -14.61 -16.33 -8.30
C GLU A 133 -13.88 -15.32 -9.21
N PHE A 134 -12.81 -14.71 -8.70
CA PHE A 134 -12.16 -13.58 -9.36
C PHE A 134 -10.91 -13.94 -10.16
N LEU A 135 -10.24 -15.03 -9.82
CA LEU A 135 -9.08 -15.52 -10.55
C LEU A 135 -9.37 -16.76 -11.43
N GLY A 136 -10.57 -17.29 -11.43
CA GLY A 136 -11.07 -18.30 -12.35
C GLY A 136 -10.06 -19.35 -12.79
N ARG A 137 -9.38 -19.12 -13.92
CA ARG A 137 -8.39 -20.03 -14.53
C ARG A 137 -7.18 -20.33 -13.61
N LEU A 138 -6.85 -19.43 -12.70
CA LEU A 138 -5.72 -19.59 -11.77
C LEU A 138 -6.12 -20.28 -10.47
N ALA A 139 -7.44 -20.42 -10.20
CA ALA A 139 -7.95 -21.01 -8.97
C ALA A 139 -7.35 -22.40 -8.64
N PRO A 140 -7.18 -23.33 -9.62
CA PRO A 140 -6.59 -24.64 -9.33
C PRO A 140 -5.13 -24.60 -8.88
N ARG A 141 -4.44 -23.48 -9.10
CA ARG A 141 -3.02 -23.26 -8.73
C ARG A 141 -2.85 -22.46 -7.45
N ILE A 142 -3.96 -22.17 -6.76
CA ILE A 142 -3.97 -21.44 -5.51
C ILE A 142 -3.93 -22.42 -4.36
N SER A 143 -2.97 -22.26 -3.46
CA SER A 143 -2.88 -23.00 -2.20
C SER A 143 -2.94 -22.05 -1.02
N ILE A 144 -3.64 -22.49 0.02
CA ILE A 144 -3.75 -21.77 1.31
C ILE A 144 -3.14 -22.67 2.36
N THR A 145 -2.11 -22.16 3.03
CA THR A 145 -1.46 -22.85 4.16
C THR A 145 -1.66 -22.05 5.43
N PRO A 146 -1.97 -22.70 6.58
CA PRO A 146 -1.97 -22.03 7.87
C PRO A 146 -0.58 -21.48 8.16
N ASP A 147 -0.50 -20.25 8.66
CA ASP A 147 0.73 -19.67 9.18
C ASP A 147 0.81 -19.82 10.69
N LEU A 148 2.02 -19.85 11.26
CA LEU A 148 2.27 -19.96 12.69
C LEU A 148 1.70 -18.80 13.52
N THR A 149 1.35 -17.69 12.86
CA THR A 149 0.79 -16.49 13.48
C THR A 149 -0.74 -16.44 13.49
N SER A 150 -1.42 -17.57 13.21
CA SER A 150 -2.89 -17.65 13.06
C SER A 150 -3.41 -16.95 11.79
N GLU A 151 -2.54 -16.53 10.91
CA GLU A 151 -2.85 -16.00 9.59
C GLU A 151 -2.76 -17.09 8.53
N TYR A 152 -3.40 -16.86 7.38
CA TYR A 152 -3.31 -17.76 6.24
C TYR A 152 -2.32 -17.19 5.22
N SER A 153 -1.41 -18.04 4.75
CA SER A 153 -0.55 -17.73 3.62
C SER A 153 -1.22 -18.21 2.33
N LEU A 154 -1.37 -17.30 1.39
CA LEU A 154 -1.89 -17.58 0.06
C LEU A 154 -0.72 -17.69 -0.92
N SER A 155 -0.62 -18.83 -1.60
CA SER A 155 0.36 -19.05 -2.67
C SER A 155 -0.35 -19.26 -4.00
N ILE A 156 0.17 -18.65 -5.06
CA ILE A 156 -0.32 -18.80 -6.43
C ILE A 156 0.82 -19.38 -7.26
N GLY A 157 0.74 -20.69 -7.54
CA GLY A 157 1.77 -21.44 -8.28
C GLY A 157 1.64 -21.30 -9.79
N VAL A 158 1.82 -20.09 -10.33
CA VAL A 158 1.69 -19.81 -11.76
C VAL A 158 2.99 -19.33 -12.37
N THR A 159 3.16 -19.59 -13.66
CA THR A 159 4.27 -19.05 -14.45
C THR A 159 3.90 -17.71 -15.07
N PRO A 160 4.88 -16.88 -15.51
CA PRO A 160 4.58 -15.62 -16.19
C PRO A 160 3.63 -15.73 -17.40
N LYS A 161 3.65 -16.89 -18.08
CA LYS A 161 2.79 -17.16 -19.25
C LYS A 161 1.32 -17.40 -18.89
N ASP A 162 1.05 -17.77 -17.66
CA ASP A 162 -0.31 -18.06 -17.19
C ASP A 162 -1.06 -16.78 -16.76
N ILE A 163 -0.33 -15.68 -16.54
CA ILE A 163 -0.88 -14.43 -16.03
C ILE A 163 -1.34 -13.55 -17.19
N ASP A 164 -2.59 -13.10 -17.12
CA ASP A 164 -3.07 -11.94 -17.85
C ASP A 164 -2.84 -10.69 -16.98
N PRO A 165 -1.92 -9.80 -17.39
CA PRO A 165 -1.60 -8.62 -16.61
C PRO A 165 -2.78 -7.67 -16.37
N GLU A 166 -3.68 -7.52 -17.35
CA GLU A 166 -4.84 -6.64 -17.23
C GLU A 166 -5.87 -7.22 -16.27
N GLU A 167 -6.10 -8.53 -16.34
CA GLU A 167 -6.98 -9.23 -15.41
C GLU A 167 -6.49 -9.07 -13.97
N MET A 168 -5.18 -9.22 -13.74
CA MET A 168 -4.57 -9.07 -12.41
C MET A 168 -4.66 -7.64 -11.89
N LEU A 169 -4.37 -6.64 -12.72
CA LEU A 169 -4.42 -5.25 -12.32
C LEU A 169 -5.85 -4.73 -12.12
N ASN A 170 -6.84 -5.31 -12.82
CA ASN A 170 -8.25 -5.00 -12.64
C ASN A 170 -8.92 -5.76 -11.50
N LEU A 171 -8.22 -6.65 -10.83
CA LEU A 171 -8.77 -7.47 -9.76
C LEU A 171 -9.49 -6.64 -8.66
N PRO A 172 -8.90 -5.58 -8.09
CA PRO A 172 -9.58 -4.80 -7.04
C PRO A 172 -10.83 -4.09 -7.56
N GLU A 173 -10.81 -3.56 -8.78
CA GLU A 173 -11.96 -2.88 -9.37
C GLU A 173 -13.13 -3.84 -9.59
N ARG A 174 -12.87 -5.02 -10.18
CA ARG A 174 -13.88 -6.07 -10.37
C ARG A 174 -14.52 -6.51 -9.06
N ILE A 175 -13.71 -6.66 -7.99
CA ILE A 175 -14.22 -7.01 -6.67
C ILE A 175 -15.04 -5.85 -6.09
N ALA A 176 -14.52 -4.62 -6.19
CA ALA A 176 -15.18 -3.42 -5.70
C ALA A 176 -16.55 -3.20 -6.36
N GLU A 177 -16.63 -3.34 -7.68
CA GLU A 177 -17.89 -3.28 -8.44
C GLU A 177 -18.87 -4.34 -7.99
N LYS A 178 -18.43 -5.60 -7.94
CA LYS A 178 -19.32 -6.73 -7.59
C LYS A 178 -19.85 -6.68 -6.16
N LYS A 179 -19.00 -6.22 -5.22
CA LYS A 179 -19.36 -6.16 -3.80
C LYS A 179 -19.91 -4.80 -3.35
N GLY A 180 -19.98 -3.81 -4.24
CA GLY A 180 -20.45 -2.46 -3.92
C GLY A 180 -19.53 -1.71 -2.94
N LEU A 181 -18.20 -1.97 -2.98
CA LEU A 181 -17.19 -1.42 -2.07
C LEU A 181 -16.38 -0.33 -2.74
N HIS A 182 -15.62 0.41 -1.92
CA HIS A 182 -14.45 1.18 -2.37
C HIS A 182 -13.18 0.52 -1.83
N ILE A 183 -12.14 0.45 -2.65
CA ILE A 183 -10.87 -0.15 -2.27
C ILE A 183 -9.75 0.88 -2.40
N VAL A 184 -8.91 0.98 -1.38
CA VAL A 184 -7.65 1.76 -1.43
C VAL A 184 -6.48 0.80 -1.38
N VAL A 185 -5.65 0.78 -2.42
CA VAL A 185 -4.45 -0.05 -2.47
C VAL A 185 -3.24 0.79 -2.10
N CYS A 186 -2.67 0.51 -0.93
CA CYS A 186 -1.48 1.15 -0.38
C CYS A 186 -0.25 0.33 -0.75
N ILE A 187 0.68 0.91 -1.54
CA ILE A 187 1.88 0.22 -2.01
C ILE A 187 3.12 0.93 -1.48
N ASP A 188 3.83 0.25 -0.58
CA ASP A 188 5.13 0.72 -0.05
C ASP A 188 6.27 0.37 -0.99
N GLU A 189 7.34 1.18 -0.91
CA GLU A 189 8.55 1.10 -1.72
C GLU A 189 8.26 1.07 -3.24
N PHE A 190 7.24 1.84 -3.67
CA PHE A 190 6.72 1.82 -5.05
C PHE A 190 7.78 2.11 -6.12
N GLN A 191 8.86 2.82 -5.79
CA GLN A 191 9.96 3.03 -6.73
C GLN A 191 10.64 1.73 -7.19
N GLN A 192 10.40 0.59 -6.51
CA GLN A 192 10.96 -0.71 -6.87
C GLN A 192 10.55 -1.14 -8.30
N ILE A 193 9.39 -0.71 -8.80
CA ILE A 193 8.99 -0.98 -10.18
C ILE A 193 9.95 -0.40 -11.21
N GLY A 194 10.72 0.63 -10.85
CA GLY A 194 11.76 1.21 -11.71
C GLY A 194 12.96 0.30 -11.91
N GLU A 195 13.13 -0.72 -11.08
CA GLU A 195 14.23 -1.69 -11.16
C GLU A 195 13.87 -2.95 -11.98
N PHE A 196 12.62 -3.08 -12.44
CA PHE A 196 12.21 -4.20 -13.28
C PHE A 196 12.86 -4.12 -14.68
N SER A 197 13.17 -5.26 -15.28
CA SER A 197 13.82 -5.34 -16.61
C SER A 197 13.03 -4.61 -17.70
N ASP A 198 11.69 -4.64 -17.64
CA ASP A 198 10.76 -4.02 -18.58
C ASP A 198 9.91 -2.93 -17.90
N SER A 199 10.55 -2.20 -16.98
CA SER A 199 9.95 -1.17 -16.13
C SER A 199 9.04 -0.20 -16.89
N LEU A 200 9.48 0.35 -18.03
CA LEU A 200 8.68 1.31 -18.78
C LEU A 200 7.38 0.69 -19.33
N THR A 201 7.45 -0.53 -19.86
CA THR A 201 6.28 -1.26 -20.36
C THR A 201 5.32 -1.55 -19.23
N PHE A 202 5.85 -1.98 -18.07
CA PHE A 202 5.06 -2.22 -16.87
C PHE A 202 4.36 -0.95 -16.38
N GLN A 203 5.07 0.18 -16.30
CA GLN A 203 4.48 1.47 -15.88
C GLN A 203 3.36 1.94 -16.82
N LYS A 204 3.56 1.82 -18.15
CA LYS A 204 2.52 2.14 -19.14
C LYS A 204 1.28 1.27 -18.93
N ARG A 205 1.46 -0.01 -18.65
CA ARG A 205 0.35 -0.94 -18.37
C ARG A 205 -0.38 -0.58 -17.08
N LEU A 206 0.34 -0.31 -16.00
CA LEU A 206 -0.26 0.18 -14.76
C LEU A 206 -1.14 1.40 -15.01
N ARG A 207 -0.60 2.41 -15.71
CA ARG A 207 -1.32 3.63 -16.04
C ARG A 207 -2.54 3.34 -16.91
N GLY A 208 -2.38 2.51 -17.95
CA GLY A 208 -3.47 2.14 -18.87
C GLY A 208 -4.65 1.50 -18.15
N VAL A 209 -4.40 0.66 -17.14
CA VAL A 209 -5.45 0.00 -16.38
C VAL A 209 -6.01 0.91 -15.28
N TRP A 210 -5.16 1.44 -14.42
CA TRP A 210 -5.58 2.14 -13.21
C TRP A 210 -6.34 3.45 -13.47
N GLN A 211 -6.05 4.14 -14.58
CA GLN A 211 -6.74 5.38 -14.94
C GLN A 211 -8.24 5.21 -15.21
N HIS A 212 -8.68 4.00 -15.51
CA HIS A 212 -10.08 3.68 -15.81
C HIS A 212 -10.87 3.20 -14.59
N GLN A 213 -10.21 2.91 -13.48
CA GLN A 213 -10.84 2.43 -12.27
C GLN A 213 -11.56 3.56 -11.53
N GLN A 214 -12.75 3.29 -11.04
CA GLN A 214 -13.64 4.28 -10.41
C GLN A 214 -13.88 3.99 -8.94
N ARG A 215 -13.80 2.73 -8.54
CA ARG A 215 -14.01 2.27 -7.17
C ARG A 215 -12.73 1.88 -6.45
N THR A 216 -11.61 1.90 -7.18
CA THR A 216 -10.29 1.64 -6.63
C THR A 216 -9.43 2.90 -6.71
N SER A 217 -8.77 3.22 -5.60
CA SER A 217 -7.78 4.29 -5.55
C SER A 217 -6.45 3.78 -4.97
N TYR A 218 -5.40 4.54 -5.17
CA TYR A 218 -4.04 4.12 -4.85
C TYR A 218 -3.35 5.10 -3.92
N CYS A 219 -2.64 4.56 -2.92
CA CYS A 219 -1.68 5.31 -2.12
C CYS A 219 -0.29 4.74 -2.39
N LEU A 220 0.49 5.45 -3.22
CA LEU A 220 1.80 5.02 -3.66
C LEU A 220 2.87 5.78 -2.88
N PHE A 221 3.76 5.08 -2.19
CA PHE A 221 4.76 5.74 -1.39
C PHE A 221 6.12 5.06 -1.48
N GLY A 222 7.16 5.89 -1.30
CA GLY A 222 8.53 5.44 -1.44
C GLY A 222 9.55 6.48 -1.02
N SER A 223 10.81 6.06 -0.95
CA SER A 223 11.91 6.87 -0.42
C SER A 223 12.81 7.50 -1.48
N LYS A 224 12.87 6.91 -2.68
CA LYS A 224 13.73 7.39 -3.77
C LYS A 224 13.00 8.46 -4.59
N LYS A 225 13.07 9.72 -4.16
CA LYS A 225 12.35 10.86 -4.76
C LYS A 225 12.53 10.92 -6.28
N HIS A 226 13.75 10.85 -6.77
CA HIS A 226 14.06 10.94 -8.19
C HIS A 226 13.39 9.82 -9.01
N MET A 227 13.44 8.58 -8.53
CA MET A 227 12.76 7.45 -9.20
C MET A 227 11.26 7.62 -9.21
N MET A 228 10.67 8.07 -8.09
CA MET A 228 9.23 8.36 -8.03
C MET A 228 8.85 9.47 -9.02
N GLU A 229 9.66 10.51 -9.14
CA GLU A 229 9.43 11.60 -10.10
C GLU A 229 9.48 11.09 -11.55
N ILE A 230 10.45 10.26 -11.91
CA ILE A 230 10.53 9.66 -13.25
C ILE A 230 9.26 8.85 -13.54
N ILE A 231 8.81 8.01 -12.62
CA ILE A 231 7.62 7.16 -12.79
C ILE A 231 6.35 8.00 -13.05
N PHE A 232 6.23 9.17 -12.42
CA PHE A 232 5.03 10.01 -12.51
C PHE A 232 5.10 11.16 -13.52
N HIS A 233 6.29 11.47 -14.04
CA HIS A 233 6.49 12.56 -15.00
C HIS A 233 6.87 12.08 -16.42
N SER A 234 7.04 10.76 -16.63
CA SER A 234 7.32 10.15 -17.92
C SER A 234 6.08 9.98 -18.81
#